data_adec60920925428f082c9d6d5e8b2661
#
_entry.id   adec60920925428f082c9d6d5e8b2661
#
_cell.length_a   1.000
_cell.length_b   1.000
_cell.length_c   1.000
_cell.angle_alpha   90.00
_cell.angle_beta   90.00
_cell.angle_gamma   90.00
#
_symmetry.space_group_name_H-M   'P 1'
#
loop_
_entity.id
_entity.type
_entity.pdbx_description
1 polymer ?
#
loop_
_entity_poly.entity_id
_entity_poly.type
_entity_poly.pdbx_seq_one_letter_code
_entity_poly.pdbx_strand_id
1 'polypeptide(L)'
;MPLSPKDTARDTARAVWRRIPPGLRRSLLFGTTRIAAPAARMPGPAPAEPIVIVGPVSSATGLGEGARLAIRALRDQGLDVRGFDVSQVMLGGDPAEPVDAGLPVQPGPGTVILHVNAPLAPLALLMLGRAALRGKRIIGYFAWELPDLPDDWVAALDHVHEIWAPSCFTADAFRRHTDRPVHVVPHPVPVSDPG
;
A
#
# COMPACT_ATOMS: atom_id res chain seq x y z
N MET A 1 -34.87 17.10 3.05
CA MET A 1 -34.56 16.18 4.17
C MET A 1 -33.37 16.78 4.91
N PRO A 2 -33.42 17.11 6.20
CA PRO A 2 -32.27 17.69 6.90
C PRO A 2 -31.13 16.67 7.01
N LEU A 3 -29.89 17.14 6.78
CA LEU A 3 -28.67 16.33 6.90
C LEU A 3 -28.53 15.78 8.33
N SER A 4 -28.06 14.54 8.43
CA SER A 4 -27.77 13.92 9.74
C SER A 4 -26.68 14.71 10.47
N PRO A 5 -26.72 14.81 11.83
CA PRO A 5 -25.64 15.45 12.61
C PRO A 5 -24.22 14.89 12.29
N LYS A 6 -24.15 13.63 11.87
CA LYS A 6 -22.88 12.99 11.44
C LYS A 6 -22.39 13.53 10.10
N ASP A 7 -23.29 13.87 9.19
CA ASP A 7 -22.94 14.45 7.88
C ASP A 7 -22.44 15.88 8.03
N THR A 8 -23.09 16.67 8.89
CA THR A 8 -22.68 18.04 9.21
C THR A 8 -21.29 18.08 9.86
N ALA A 9 -20.99 17.17 10.78
CA ALA A 9 -19.66 17.08 11.41
C ALA A 9 -18.57 16.68 10.42
N ARG A 10 -18.86 15.74 9.49
CA ARG A 10 -17.95 15.35 8.42
C ARG A 10 -17.67 16.48 7.44
N ASP A 11 -18.69 17.25 7.06
CA ASP A 11 -18.54 18.37 6.13
C ASP A 11 -17.76 19.51 6.76
N THR A 12 -17.99 19.80 8.04
CA THR A 12 -17.21 20.78 8.79
C THR A 12 -15.74 20.36 8.91
N ALA A 13 -15.47 19.11 9.24
CA ALA A 13 -14.10 18.57 9.30
C ALA A 13 -13.38 18.65 7.93
N ARG A 14 -14.10 18.32 6.84
CA ARG A 14 -13.58 18.48 5.47
C ARG A 14 -13.29 19.92 5.11
N ALA A 15 -14.16 20.86 5.50
CA ALA A 15 -13.98 22.29 5.25
C ALA A 15 -12.75 22.85 6.00
N VAL A 16 -12.57 22.47 7.27
CA VAL A 16 -11.38 22.82 8.07
C VAL A 16 -10.12 22.21 7.45
N TRP A 17 -10.17 20.91 7.09
CA TRP A 17 -9.06 20.21 6.45
C TRP A 17 -8.59 20.89 5.14
N ARG A 18 -9.54 21.38 4.32
CA ARG A 18 -9.22 22.09 3.08
C ARG A 18 -8.52 23.43 3.29
N ARG A 19 -8.68 24.07 4.46
CA ARG A 19 -8.02 25.36 4.80
C ARG A 19 -6.55 25.17 5.22
N ILE A 20 -6.14 23.96 5.62
CA ILE A 20 -4.76 23.66 5.98
C ILE A 20 -3.91 23.66 4.70
N PRO A 21 -2.73 24.33 4.67
CA PRO A 21 -1.82 24.29 3.52
C PRO A 21 -1.47 22.84 3.12
N PRO A 22 -1.35 22.54 1.82
CA PRO A 22 -1.12 21.16 1.33
C PRO A 22 0.09 20.46 1.96
N GLY A 23 1.21 21.17 2.15
CA GLY A 23 2.41 20.62 2.79
C GLY A 23 2.17 20.21 4.24
N LEU A 24 1.47 21.06 5.01
CA LEU A 24 1.14 20.76 6.41
C LEU A 24 0.13 19.60 6.51
N ARG A 25 -0.87 19.54 5.62
CA ARG A 25 -1.79 18.39 5.55
C ARG A 25 -1.05 17.08 5.31
N ARG A 26 -0.10 17.09 4.36
CA ARG A 26 0.75 15.93 4.07
C ARG A 26 1.57 15.52 5.30
N SER A 27 2.25 16.46 5.94
CA SER A 27 3.05 16.18 7.14
C SER A 27 2.22 15.66 8.30
N LEU A 28 1.04 16.23 8.54
CA LEU A 28 0.12 15.76 9.57
C LEU A 28 -0.40 14.34 9.26
N LEU A 29 -0.82 14.09 8.02
CA LEU A 29 -1.32 12.78 7.62
C LEU A 29 -0.24 11.71 7.78
N PHE A 30 0.95 11.93 7.24
CA PHE A 30 2.04 10.94 7.29
C PHE A 30 2.59 10.79 8.70
N GLY A 31 2.74 11.87 9.46
CA GLY A 31 3.18 11.83 10.85
C GLY A 31 2.22 11.05 11.76
N THR A 32 0.93 11.35 11.69
CA THR A 32 -0.08 10.69 12.54
C THR A 32 -0.29 9.23 12.15
N THR A 33 -0.36 8.91 10.85
CA THR A 33 -0.53 7.53 10.39
C THR A 33 0.68 6.67 10.72
N ARG A 34 1.90 7.21 10.62
CA ARG A 34 3.12 6.52 11.01
C ARG A 34 3.13 6.15 12.50
N ILE A 35 2.73 7.06 13.39
CA ILE A 35 2.67 6.78 14.84
C ILE A 35 1.57 5.77 15.15
N ALA A 36 0.44 5.84 14.45
CA ALA A 36 -0.72 4.98 14.69
C ALA A 36 -0.58 3.58 14.08
N ALA A 37 0.15 3.44 12.97
CA ALA A 37 0.31 2.14 12.30
C ALA A 37 1.25 1.21 13.08
N PRO A 38 1.03 -0.11 13.02
CA PRO A 38 1.94 -1.07 13.64
C PRO A 38 3.27 -1.09 12.89
N ALA A 39 4.39 -1.03 13.61
CA ALA A 39 5.70 -1.31 13.06
C ALA A 39 5.88 -2.83 12.82
N ALA A 40 6.57 -3.18 11.76
CA ALA A 40 6.91 -4.56 11.46
C ALA A 40 8.08 -5.03 12.34
N ARG A 41 7.83 -6.05 13.16
CA ARG A 41 8.86 -6.62 14.06
C ARG A 41 9.72 -7.62 13.31
N MET A 42 11.04 -7.50 13.46
CA MET A 42 11.98 -8.43 12.86
C MET A 42 12.40 -9.53 13.87
N PRO A 43 12.63 -10.78 13.43
CA PRO A 43 12.33 -11.29 12.08
C PRO A 43 10.82 -11.37 11.82
N GLY A 44 10.42 -11.16 10.56
CA GLY A 44 9.01 -11.29 10.16
C GLY A 44 8.55 -12.75 10.06
N PRO A 45 7.23 -13.00 10.05
CA PRO A 45 6.69 -14.33 9.78
C PRO A 45 7.16 -14.85 8.42
N ALA A 46 7.16 -16.18 8.24
CA ALA A 46 7.37 -16.78 6.92
C ALA A 46 6.27 -16.33 5.94
N PRO A 47 6.59 -16.16 4.64
CA PRO A 47 5.57 -15.92 3.62
C PRO A 47 4.54 -17.06 3.60
N ALA A 48 3.28 -16.72 3.48
CA ALA A 48 2.19 -17.68 3.45
C ALA A 48 1.00 -17.12 2.66
N GLU A 49 0.11 -18.00 2.24
CA GLU A 49 -1.19 -17.63 1.69
C GLU A 49 -2.25 -17.48 2.80
N PRO A 50 -3.32 -16.72 2.58
CA PRO A 50 -3.58 -15.95 1.36
C PRO A 50 -2.65 -14.74 1.22
N ILE A 51 -2.41 -14.33 -0.03
CA ILE A 51 -1.68 -13.09 -0.36
C ILE A 51 -2.70 -11.97 -0.59
N VAL A 52 -2.51 -10.84 0.07
CA VAL A 52 -3.35 -9.66 -0.12
C VAL A 52 -2.51 -8.54 -0.72
N ILE A 53 -2.84 -8.12 -1.94
CA ILE A 53 -2.23 -6.95 -2.58
C ILE A 53 -3.06 -5.72 -2.24
N VAL A 54 -2.48 -4.79 -1.49
CA VAL A 54 -3.08 -3.54 -1.07
C VAL A 54 -2.58 -2.42 -1.97
N GLY A 55 -3.46 -1.82 -2.73
CA GLY A 55 -3.08 -0.76 -3.66
C GLY A 55 -4.28 -0.03 -4.24
N PRO A 56 -4.07 0.99 -5.08
CA PRO A 56 -5.16 1.70 -5.76
C PRO A 56 -5.70 0.89 -6.95
N VAL A 57 -6.18 -0.34 -6.67
CA VAL A 57 -6.50 -1.38 -7.66
C VAL A 57 -7.60 -0.95 -8.63
N SER A 58 -8.56 -0.13 -8.20
CA SER A 58 -9.63 0.40 -9.07
C SER A 58 -9.22 1.68 -9.82
N SER A 59 -8.01 2.18 -9.62
CA SER A 59 -7.55 3.43 -10.25
C SER A 59 -6.91 3.18 -11.62
N ALA A 60 -7.12 4.10 -12.58
CA ALA A 60 -6.47 4.12 -13.88
C ALA A 60 -5.02 4.67 -13.84
N THR A 61 -4.36 4.64 -12.69
CA THR A 61 -2.96 5.05 -12.53
C THR A 61 -1.99 3.91 -12.79
N GLY A 62 -0.70 4.23 -13.03
CA GLY A 62 0.36 3.22 -13.15
C GLY A 62 0.52 2.32 -11.92
N LEU A 63 0.31 2.87 -10.71
CA LEU A 63 0.29 2.07 -9.48
C LEU A 63 -0.90 1.10 -9.46
N GLY A 64 -2.07 1.54 -9.91
CA GLY A 64 -3.26 0.69 -10.00
C GLY A 64 -3.06 -0.45 -11.02
N GLU A 65 -2.52 -0.13 -12.20
CA GLU A 65 -2.21 -1.14 -13.21
C GLU A 65 -1.15 -2.12 -12.72
N GLY A 66 -0.08 -1.65 -12.10
CA GLY A 66 0.95 -2.50 -11.50
C GLY A 66 0.38 -3.46 -10.45
N ALA A 67 -0.54 -2.98 -9.59
CA ALA A 67 -1.22 -3.83 -8.61
C ALA A 67 -2.10 -4.91 -9.29
N ARG A 68 -2.87 -4.56 -10.33
CA ARG A 68 -3.69 -5.51 -11.10
C ARG A 68 -2.83 -6.56 -11.82
N LEU A 69 -1.72 -6.13 -12.42
CA LEU A 69 -0.77 -7.04 -13.07
C LEU A 69 -0.16 -8.01 -12.06
N ALA A 70 0.23 -7.53 -10.89
CA ALA A 70 0.76 -8.38 -9.83
C ALA A 70 -0.27 -9.40 -9.33
N ILE A 71 -1.54 -8.99 -9.15
CA ILE A 71 -2.64 -9.90 -8.79
C ILE A 71 -2.80 -10.99 -9.83
N ARG A 72 -2.85 -10.62 -11.12
CA ARG A 72 -3.00 -11.58 -12.22
C ARG A 72 -1.82 -12.55 -12.27
N ALA A 73 -0.59 -12.03 -12.32
CA ALA A 73 0.61 -12.85 -12.43
C ALA A 73 0.76 -13.88 -11.29
N LEU A 74 0.41 -13.52 -10.07
CA LEU A 74 0.46 -14.45 -8.93
C LEU A 74 -0.69 -15.46 -8.97
N ARG A 75 -1.90 -15.07 -9.41
CA ARG A 75 -3.02 -16.01 -9.62
C ARG A 75 -2.73 -17.02 -10.73
N ASP A 76 -2.05 -16.61 -11.80
CA ASP A 76 -1.64 -17.49 -12.90
C ASP A 76 -0.62 -18.56 -12.44
N GLN A 77 0.08 -18.30 -11.33
CA GLN A 77 0.93 -19.28 -10.66
C GLN A 77 0.16 -20.18 -9.66
N GLY A 78 -1.15 -20.07 -9.59
CA GLY A 78 -1.99 -20.91 -8.71
C GLY A 78 -2.06 -20.44 -7.26
N LEU A 79 -1.62 -19.21 -6.93
CA LEU A 79 -1.64 -18.68 -5.57
C LEU A 79 -3.00 -18.06 -5.21
N ASP A 80 -3.45 -18.20 -3.94
CA ASP A 80 -4.64 -17.49 -3.41
C ASP A 80 -4.31 -16.02 -3.21
N VAL A 81 -4.63 -15.18 -4.21
CA VAL A 81 -4.34 -13.75 -4.22
C VAL A 81 -5.60 -12.92 -4.28
N ARG A 82 -5.69 -11.92 -3.39
CA ARG A 82 -6.83 -11.00 -3.28
C ARG A 82 -6.36 -9.57 -3.37
N GLY A 83 -7.19 -8.69 -3.96
CA GLY A 83 -6.97 -7.26 -3.97
C GLY A 83 -7.66 -6.59 -2.78
N PHE A 84 -7.01 -5.59 -2.18
CA PHE A 84 -7.63 -4.65 -1.24
C PHE A 84 -7.46 -3.24 -1.79
N ASP A 85 -8.58 -2.63 -2.20
CA ASP A 85 -8.56 -1.34 -2.87
C ASP A 85 -8.49 -0.17 -1.89
N VAL A 86 -7.55 0.73 -2.13
CA VAL A 86 -7.35 1.96 -1.34
C VAL A 86 -7.52 3.23 -2.18
N SER A 87 -8.00 3.11 -3.41
CA SER A 87 -8.11 4.21 -4.38
C SER A 87 -8.88 5.40 -3.85
N GLN A 88 -10.07 5.17 -3.29
CA GLN A 88 -10.93 6.26 -2.80
C GLN A 88 -10.29 7.09 -1.68
N VAL A 89 -9.56 6.44 -0.78
CA VAL A 89 -8.93 7.12 0.37
C VAL A 89 -7.66 7.85 -0.05
N MET A 90 -6.87 7.25 -0.95
CA MET A 90 -5.55 7.76 -1.31
C MET A 90 -5.58 8.75 -2.47
N LEU A 91 -6.45 8.56 -3.45
CA LEU A 91 -6.45 9.35 -4.68
C LEU A 91 -7.69 10.22 -4.83
N GLY A 92 -8.78 9.87 -4.18
CA GLY A 92 -10.06 10.56 -4.30
C GLY A 92 -10.60 10.49 -5.74
N GLY A 93 -11.61 9.73 -6.01
CA GLY A 93 -12.20 9.60 -7.36
C GLY A 93 -13.10 8.40 -7.44
N ASP A 94 -13.85 8.33 -8.52
CA ASP A 94 -14.67 7.15 -8.81
C ASP A 94 -13.78 5.99 -9.27
N PRO A 95 -14.12 4.74 -8.90
CA PRO A 95 -13.40 3.58 -9.39
C PRO A 95 -13.47 3.50 -10.91
N ALA A 96 -12.32 3.41 -11.57
CA ALA A 96 -12.21 3.29 -13.02
C ALA A 96 -12.49 1.85 -13.49
N GLU A 97 -12.24 0.87 -12.60
CA GLU A 97 -12.38 -0.56 -12.90
C GLU A 97 -13.14 -1.26 -11.76
N PRO A 98 -14.05 -2.22 -12.07
CA PRO A 98 -14.64 -3.06 -11.06
C PRO A 98 -13.54 -3.94 -10.44
N VAL A 99 -13.35 -3.81 -9.14
CA VAL A 99 -12.43 -4.65 -8.39
C VAL A 99 -13.28 -5.62 -7.59
N ASP A 100 -12.88 -6.88 -7.63
CA ASP A 100 -13.30 -7.86 -6.65
C ASP A 100 -12.76 -7.37 -5.29
N ALA A 101 -13.55 -6.48 -4.65
CA ALA A 101 -13.23 -5.91 -3.34
C ALA A 101 -13.27 -7.07 -2.36
N GLY A 102 -12.09 -7.64 -2.15
CA GLY A 102 -11.90 -8.88 -1.42
C GLY A 102 -12.59 -8.89 -0.08
N LEU A 103 -12.96 -10.07 0.34
CA LEU A 103 -13.45 -10.37 1.68
C LEU A 103 -12.54 -9.74 2.75
N PRO A 104 -13.07 -9.40 3.93
CA PRO A 104 -12.27 -8.85 5.02
C PRO A 104 -11.01 -9.69 5.25
N VAL A 105 -9.86 -9.03 5.36
CA VAL A 105 -8.59 -9.71 5.65
C VAL A 105 -8.66 -10.32 7.05
N GLN A 106 -8.56 -11.64 7.14
CA GLN A 106 -8.66 -12.36 8.41
C GLN A 106 -7.30 -12.39 9.14
N PRO A 107 -7.27 -12.38 10.48
CA PRO A 107 -6.07 -12.65 11.26
C PRO A 107 -5.47 -14.02 10.94
N GLY A 108 -4.18 -14.21 11.21
CA GLY A 108 -3.48 -15.48 11.02
C GLY A 108 -2.42 -15.41 9.92
N PRO A 109 -1.79 -16.53 9.57
CA PRO A 109 -0.75 -16.59 8.54
C PRO A 109 -1.23 -15.97 7.22
N GLY A 110 -0.29 -15.48 6.44
CA GLY A 110 -0.54 -14.86 5.15
C GLY A 110 0.46 -13.76 4.83
N THR A 111 0.36 -13.22 3.63
CA THR A 111 1.25 -12.17 3.14
C THR A 111 0.44 -10.95 2.72
N VAL A 112 0.89 -9.77 3.10
CA VAL A 112 0.35 -8.47 2.64
C VAL A 112 1.43 -7.80 1.81
N ILE A 113 1.11 -7.48 0.55
CA ILE A 113 1.99 -6.72 -0.35
C ILE A 113 1.39 -5.33 -0.52
N LEU A 114 2.09 -4.33 -0.01
CA LEU A 114 1.69 -2.92 -0.12
C LEU A 114 2.19 -2.37 -1.46
N HIS A 115 1.31 -2.28 -2.44
CA HIS A 115 1.60 -1.73 -3.77
C HIS A 115 1.19 -0.25 -3.81
N VAL A 116 1.88 0.57 -3.02
CA VAL A 116 1.65 2.00 -2.83
C VAL A 116 3.00 2.72 -2.68
N ASN A 117 3.01 4.04 -2.75
CA ASN A 117 4.21 4.79 -2.36
C ASN A 117 4.50 4.64 -0.87
N ALA A 118 5.76 4.48 -0.47
CA ALA A 118 6.17 4.16 0.89
C ALA A 118 5.53 5.05 1.97
N PRO A 119 5.42 6.39 1.84
CA PRO A 119 4.76 7.23 2.84
C PRO A 119 3.29 6.91 3.09
N LEU A 120 2.63 6.23 2.14
CA LEU A 120 1.23 5.80 2.26
C LEU A 120 1.08 4.41 2.90
N ALA A 121 2.17 3.67 3.06
CA ALA A 121 2.14 2.33 3.65
C ALA A 121 1.52 2.31 5.07
N PRO A 122 1.85 3.23 6.00
CA PRO A 122 1.21 3.28 7.32
C PRO A 122 -0.31 3.48 7.23
N LEU A 123 -0.79 4.34 6.33
CA LEU A 123 -2.22 4.54 6.11
C LEU A 123 -2.90 3.28 5.57
N ALA A 124 -2.29 2.60 4.60
CA ALA A 124 -2.80 1.34 4.05
C ALA A 124 -2.93 0.25 5.12
N LEU A 125 -1.94 0.13 6.01
CA LEU A 125 -1.98 -0.79 7.14
C LEU A 125 -3.10 -0.46 8.15
N LEU A 126 -3.33 0.81 8.40
CA LEU A 126 -4.44 1.25 9.26
C LEU A 126 -5.80 0.94 8.64
N MET A 127 -5.95 1.05 7.33
CA MET A 127 -7.18 0.70 6.61
C MET A 127 -7.48 -0.80 6.70
N LEU A 128 -6.48 -1.66 6.63
CA LEU A 128 -6.62 -3.11 6.88
C LEU A 128 -7.02 -3.41 8.32
N GLY A 129 -6.54 -2.61 9.26
CA GLY A 129 -6.77 -2.76 10.68
C GLY A 129 -5.78 -3.71 11.38
N ARG A 130 -5.44 -3.38 12.61
CA ARG A 130 -4.41 -4.11 13.39
C ARG A 130 -4.72 -5.59 13.59
N ALA A 131 -6.00 -5.95 13.70
CA ALA A 131 -6.41 -7.34 13.88
C ALA A 131 -6.07 -8.19 12.64
N ALA A 132 -6.36 -7.67 11.46
CA ALA A 132 -6.09 -8.33 10.18
C ALA A 132 -4.59 -8.57 9.93
N LEU A 133 -3.72 -7.70 10.48
CA LEU A 133 -2.28 -7.76 10.29
C LEU A 133 -1.57 -8.77 11.20
N ARG A 134 -2.27 -9.33 12.20
CA ARG A 134 -1.66 -10.32 13.11
C ARG A 134 -1.27 -11.60 12.36
N GLY A 135 0.01 -11.97 12.46
CA GLY A 135 0.57 -13.16 11.81
C GLY A 135 0.90 -12.98 10.33
N LYS A 136 0.73 -11.78 9.77
CA LYS A 136 1.03 -11.49 8.36
C LYS A 136 2.49 -11.08 8.16
N ARG A 137 3.10 -11.60 7.09
CA ARG A 137 4.30 -10.99 6.51
C ARG A 137 3.87 -9.77 5.72
N ILE A 138 4.54 -8.64 5.95
CA ILE A 138 4.24 -7.37 5.28
C ILE A 138 5.40 -7.02 4.36
N ILE A 139 5.12 -6.86 3.08
CA ILE A 139 6.07 -6.55 2.01
C ILE A 139 5.70 -5.18 1.44
N GLY A 140 6.68 -4.30 1.30
CA GLY A 140 6.50 -3.04 0.58
C GLY A 140 6.97 -3.20 -0.86
N TYR A 141 6.05 -3.16 -1.83
CA TYR A 141 6.41 -3.04 -3.23
C TYR A 141 6.47 -1.55 -3.58
N PHE A 142 7.69 -0.99 -3.58
CA PHE A 142 7.89 0.44 -3.67
C PHE A 142 8.67 0.81 -4.94
N ALA A 143 8.08 1.64 -5.79
CA ALA A 143 8.74 2.22 -6.95
C ALA A 143 9.27 3.61 -6.58
N TRP A 144 10.54 3.88 -6.92
CA TRP A 144 11.20 5.17 -6.72
C TRP A 144 12.19 5.42 -7.86
N GLU A 145 12.24 6.67 -8.33
CA GLU A 145 12.96 7.00 -9.56
C GLU A 145 14.20 7.89 -9.32
N LEU A 146 14.47 8.25 -8.06
CA LEU A 146 15.61 9.09 -7.71
C LEU A 146 16.65 8.31 -6.88
N PRO A 147 17.93 8.75 -6.87
CA PRO A 147 18.98 8.01 -6.16
C PRO A 147 18.80 8.01 -4.64
N ASP A 148 18.24 9.05 -4.06
CA ASP A 148 18.08 9.18 -2.61
C ASP A 148 16.61 9.25 -2.21
N LEU A 149 16.28 8.71 -1.02
CA LEU A 149 14.93 8.71 -0.48
C LEU A 149 14.67 9.96 0.35
N PRO A 150 13.49 10.60 0.23
CA PRO A 150 13.04 11.60 1.18
C PRO A 150 12.81 11.02 2.59
N ASP A 151 12.90 11.85 3.62
CA ASP A 151 12.74 11.43 5.03
C ASP A 151 11.40 10.74 5.32
N ASP A 152 10.32 11.16 4.66
CA ASP A 152 9.00 10.54 4.82
C ASP A 152 8.94 9.13 4.20
N TRP A 153 9.77 8.83 3.19
CA TRP A 153 9.95 7.49 2.64
C TRP A 153 10.74 6.60 3.60
N VAL A 154 11.90 7.10 4.07
CA VAL A 154 12.75 6.37 5.04
C VAL A 154 11.95 5.99 6.27
N ALA A 155 11.20 6.93 6.83
CA ALA A 155 10.39 6.71 8.01
C ALA A 155 9.26 5.66 7.85
N ALA A 156 8.84 5.38 6.62
CA ALA A 156 7.81 4.37 6.34
C ALA A 156 8.37 2.93 6.29
N LEU A 157 9.69 2.76 6.12
CA LEU A 157 10.32 1.44 5.95
C LEU A 157 10.19 0.56 7.21
N ASP A 158 10.00 1.15 8.38
CA ASP A 158 9.80 0.42 9.65
C ASP A 158 8.49 -0.37 9.70
N HIS A 159 7.57 -0.13 8.78
CA HIS A 159 6.26 -0.77 8.75
C HIS A 159 6.19 -2.02 7.88
N VAL A 160 7.29 -2.40 7.22
CA VAL A 160 7.37 -3.59 6.36
C VAL A 160 8.47 -4.53 6.83
N HIS A 161 8.36 -5.84 6.57
CA HIS A 161 9.40 -6.81 6.90
C HIS A 161 10.47 -6.87 5.82
N GLU A 162 10.10 -6.60 4.57
CA GLU A 162 11.00 -6.55 3.42
C GLU A 162 10.47 -5.61 2.35
N ILE A 163 11.34 -5.25 1.42
CA ILE A 163 11.03 -4.33 0.33
C ILE A 163 11.28 -5.05 -0.99
N TRP A 164 10.31 -4.94 -1.89
CA TRP A 164 10.43 -5.30 -3.28
C TRP A 164 10.53 -4.04 -4.13
N ALA A 165 11.56 -3.97 -4.94
CA ALA A 165 11.86 -2.83 -5.81
C ALA A 165 11.83 -3.26 -7.27
N PRO A 166 11.27 -2.47 -8.21
CA PRO A 166 11.11 -2.88 -9.61
C PRO A 166 12.43 -2.96 -10.38
N SER A 167 13.51 -2.39 -9.88
CA SER A 167 14.82 -2.38 -10.54
C SER A 167 15.97 -2.37 -9.52
N CYS A 168 17.17 -2.70 -9.99
CA CYS A 168 18.40 -2.57 -9.19
C CYS A 168 18.62 -1.13 -8.73
N PHE A 169 18.38 -0.15 -9.60
CA PHE A 169 18.51 1.28 -9.26
C PHE A 169 17.63 1.66 -8.07
N THR A 170 16.35 1.27 -8.11
CA THR A 170 15.42 1.50 -7.01
C THR A 170 15.84 0.73 -5.75
N ALA A 171 16.26 -0.53 -5.88
CA ALA A 171 16.72 -1.33 -4.75
C ALA A 171 17.93 -0.68 -4.04
N ASP A 172 18.86 -0.14 -4.80
CA ASP A 172 20.05 0.52 -4.24
C ASP A 172 19.71 1.82 -3.50
N ALA A 173 18.68 2.53 -3.93
CA ALA A 173 18.15 3.68 -3.18
C ALA A 173 17.64 3.26 -1.80
N PHE A 174 16.88 2.16 -1.70
CA PHE A 174 16.37 1.66 -0.42
C PHE A 174 17.47 1.09 0.47
N ARG A 175 18.41 0.30 -0.06
CA ARG A 175 19.50 -0.35 0.70
C ARG A 175 20.36 0.62 1.48
N ARG A 176 20.45 1.89 1.05
CA ARG A 176 21.19 2.92 1.76
C ARG A 176 20.50 3.40 3.06
N HIS A 177 19.23 3.09 3.22
CA HIS A 177 18.40 3.66 4.30
C HIS A 177 17.78 2.60 5.23
N THR A 178 18.03 1.31 5.01
CA THR A 178 17.45 0.25 5.84
C THR A 178 18.29 -1.03 5.84
N ASP A 179 18.28 -1.75 6.97
CA ASP A 179 18.85 -3.10 7.09
C ASP A 179 17.82 -4.19 6.74
N ARG A 180 16.61 -3.82 6.33
CA ARG A 180 15.59 -4.78 5.91
C ARG A 180 15.97 -5.41 4.57
N PRO A 181 15.59 -6.69 4.34
CA PRO A 181 15.83 -7.31 3.04
C PRO A 181 15.22 -6.48 1.89
N VAL A 182 16.00 -6.21 0.85
CA VAL A 182 15.56 -5.51 -0.36
C VAL A 182 15.80 -6.41 -1.57
N HIS A 183 14.71 -6.80 -2.21
CA HIS A 183 14.71 -7.69 -3.37
C HIS A 183 14.36 -6.92 -4.65
N VAL A 184 14.98 -7.28 -5.76
CA VAL A 184 14.61 -6.77 -7.08
C VAL A 184 13.52 -7.66 -7.64
N VAL A 185 12.33 -7.09 -7.78
CA VAL A 185 11.14 -7.78 -8.32
C VAL A 185 10.55 -6.88 -9.42
N PRO A 186 10.88 -7.13 -10.69
CA PRO A 186 10.37 -6.34 -11.81
C PRO A 186 8.84 -6.37 -11.89
N HIS A 187 8.24 -5.34 -12.49
CA HIS A 187 6.81 -5.34 -12.79
C HIS A 187 6.48 -6.51 -13.73
N PRO A 188 5.41 -7.27 -13.44
CA PRO A 188 4.92 -8.25 -14.38
C PRO A 188 4.51 -7.58 -15.69
N VAL A 189 4.90 -8.16 -16.80
CA VAL A 189 4.52 -7.70 -18.15
C VAL A 189 3.61 -8.76 -18.76
N PRO A 190 2.43 -8.40 -19.29
CA PRO A 190 1.61 -9.36 -20.03
C PRO A 190 2.38 -9.86 -21.24
N VAL A 191 2.54 -11.18 -21.36
CA VAL A 191 3.02 -11.77 -22.61
C VAL A 191 1.82 -11.84 -23.54
N SER A 192 1.76 -10.93 -24.54
CA SER A 192 0.84 -11.10 -25.67
C SER A 192 1.35 -12.26 -26.50
N ASP A 193 0.51 -13.28 -26.67
CA ASP A 193 0.79 -14.34 -27.65
C ASP A 193 0.92 -13.69 -29.03
N PRO A 194 2.08 -13.77 -29.72
CA PRO A 194 2.16 -13.27 -31.10
C PRO A 194 1.37 -14.23 -31.95
N GLY A 195 0.08 -13.92 -32.19
CA GLY A 195 -0.82 -14.68 -33.06
C GLY A 195 -0.22 -15.05 -34.43
#